data_8cce7fc1c719b998babe8db81f225c23
#
_entry.id   8cce7fc1c719b998babe8db81f225c23
#
_cell.length_a   1.000
_cell.length_b   1.000
_cell.length_c   1.000
_cell.angle_alpha   90.00
_cell.angle_beta   90.00
_cell.angle_gamma   90.00
#
_symmetry.space_group_name_H-M   'P 1'
#
loop_
_entity.id
_entity.type
_entity.pdbx_description
1 polymer ?
#
loop_
_entity_poly.entity_id
_entity_poly.type
_entity_poly.pdbx_seq_one_letter_code
_entity_poly.pdbx_strand_id
1 'polypeptide(L)'
;MRILHVITGLAAGGAERQLQLMLRYLPERHHCEVATLTNPGAVATALRADGVAVHDLRMRGNRDLGVLPRLTRLVRAGGYDLVHTHLYRAGLYGRLAARLGGVRTVVSTEHSLHPGVIEGRAVTPGVKALYLAAERLGRTTVAVSGQVAGTLADWGVPPGRVHLLPNGIEAARYSLPTASRAALRQTVRAELGLPQQAWVVGAVGRLVPGKRFEVLVDALAELTAPAAGHPALREPWLLLVGAGPELDALVRRAERLGVRARLRCVGERDDVPELLTAMDVLAAPSTEETFGLTVLEGLAAGLPVRYSACPALAELAPEAAPGALRVPSDPASYTAALSDLRSRRSVPHPAFGRGDPLPQPPAVAHYDIARIAAELGLLYDRLGPPSAAAGRLPATARS
;
A
#
# COMPACT_ATOMS: atom_id res chain seq x y z
N MET A 1 -15.45 -20.98 6.10
CA MET A 1 -15.93 -19.85 6.94
C MET A 1 -16.45 -18.76 6.01
N ARG A 2 -17.61 -18.17 6.28
CA ARG A 2 -18.14 -17.01 5.52
C ARG A 2 -17.72 -15.69 6.19
N ILE A 3 -17.07 -14.82 5.44
CA ILE A 3 -16.49 -13.58 5.95
C ILE A 3 -17.02 -12.39 5.15
N LEU A 4 -17.52 -11.36 5.83
CA LEU A 4 -17.85 -10.10 5.20
C LEU A 4 -16.73 -9.09 5.49
N HIS A 5 -16.04 -8.65 4.45
CA HIS A 5 -15.15 -7.50 4.54
C HIS A 5 -15.94 -6.20 4.36
N VAL A 6 -15.75 -5.24 5.26
CA VAL A 6 -16.38 -3.92 5.16
C VAL A 6 -15.31 -2.87 5.02
N ILE A 7 -15.35 -2.08 3.95
CA ILE A 7 -14.37 -1.04 3.67
C ILE A 7 -15.04 0.30 3.39
N THR A 8 -14.35 1.41 3.67
CA THR A 8 -14.91 2.74 3.46
C THR A 8 -15.21 3.03 1.99
N GLY A 9 -14.29 2.72 1.08
CA GLY A 9 -14.41 2.85 -0.38
C GLY A 9 -13.53 1.84 -1.07
N LEU A 10 -13.65 1.71 -2.40
CA LEU A 10 -12.84 0.81 -3.23
C LEU A 10 -12.23 1.56 -4.43
N ALA A 11 -11.80 2.80 -4.20
CA ALA A 11 -10.94 3.52 -5.13
C ALA A 11 -9.55 2.87 -5.21
N ALA A 12 -8.64 3.38 -6.03
CA ALA A 12 -7.32 2.79 -6.20
C ALA A 12 -6.31 3.27 -5.13
N GLY A 13 -6.64 3.12 -3.85
CA GLY A 13 -5.74 3.37 -2.74
C GLY A 13 -4.94 2.14 -2.30
N GLY A 14 -3.92 2.34 -1.47
CA GLY A 14 -3.07 1.24 -0.97
C GLY A 14 -3.84 0.21 -0.12
N ALA A 15 -4.77 0.66 0.73
CA ALA A 15 -5.59 -0.21 1.56
C ALA A 15 -6.56 -1.07 0.73
N GLU A 16 -7.16 -0.47 -0.30
CA GLU A 16 -8.11 -1.11 -1.20
C GLU A 16 -7.43 -2.17 -2.07
N ARG A 17 -6.26 -1.83 -2.63
CA ARG A 17 -5.44 -2.78 -3.40
C ARG A 17 -4.90 -3.90 -2.50
N GLN A 18 -4.53 -3.58 -1.26
CA GLN A 18 -4.09 -4.57 -0.28
C GLN A 18 -5.22 -5.54 0.07
N LEU A 19 -6.47 -5.05 0.24
CA LEU A 19 -7.62 -5.91 0.44
C LEU A 19 -7.84 -6.86 -0.75
N GLN A 20 -7.83 -6.33 -1.98
CA GLN A 20 -7.97 -7.15 -3.19
C GLN A 20 -6.88 -8.24 -3.25
N LEU A 21 -5.63 -7.84 -3.04
CA LEU A 21 -4.50 -8.76 -3.09
C LEU A 21 -4.61 -9.83 -2.00
N MET A 22 -4.96 -9.44 -0.79
CA MET A 22 -5.16 -10.36 0.33
C MET A 22 -6.23 -11.40 0.03
N LEU A 23 -7.38 -10.99 -0.54
CA LEU A 23 -8.49 -11.89 -0.88
C LEU A 23 -8.12 -12.89 -1.99
N ARG A 24 -7.26 -12.49 -2.93
CA ARG A 24 -6.78 -13.36 -4.01
C ARG A 24 -5.91 -14.52 -3.49
N TYR A 25 -5.18 -14.28 -2.40
CA TYR A 25 -4.25 -15.27 -1.81
C TYR A 25 -4.78 -15.93 -0.53
N LEU A 26 -5.94 -15.50 -0.04
CA LEU A 26 -6.54 -16.11 1.14
C LEU A 26 -6.96 -17.56 0.84
N PRO A 27 -6.73 -18.53 1.76
CA PRO A 27 -7.11 -19.92 1.55
C PRO A 27 -8.61 -20.09 1.20
N GLU A 28 -8.94 -20.93 0.20
CA GLU A 28 -10.28 -21.13 -0.36
C GLU A 28 -11.35 -21.54 0.67
N ARG A 29 -10.94 -22.11 1.82
CA ARG A 29 -11.88 -22.43 2.92
C ARG A 29 -12.57 -21.19 3.52
N HIS A 30 -12.08 -19.98 3.19
CA HIS A 30 -12.66 -18.71 3.57
C HIS A 30 -13.39 -18.09 2.39
N HIS A 31 -14.72 -18.10 2.45
CA HIS A 31 -15.57 -17.47 1.43
C HIS A 31 -15.81 -16.02 1.80
N CYS A 32 -15.21 -15.12 1.03
CA CYS A 32 -15.21 -13.69 1.31
C CYS A 32 -16.18 -12.93 0.40
N GLU A 33 -16.93 -12.01 0.98
CA GLU A 33 -17.68 -10.98 0.29
C GLU A 33 -17.22 -9.60 0.78
N VAL A 34 -17.39 -8.57 -0.03
CA VAL A 34 -16.96 -7.22 0.30
C VAL A 34 -18.16 -6.28 0.28
N ALA A 35 -18.32 -5.47 1.33
CA ALA A 35 -19.26 -4.35 1.36
C ALA A 35 -18.49 -3.03 1.38
N THR A 36 -18.71 -2.17 0.41
CA THR A 36 -18.19 -0.80 0.41
C THR A 36 -19.25 0.17 0.90
N LEU A 37 -18.86 1.07 1.80
CA LEU A 37 -19.76 2.11 2.29
C LEU A 37 -20.02 3.16 1.21
N THR A 38 -18.96 3.58 0.51
CA THR A 38 -18.99 4.61 -0.54
C THR A 38 -18.14 4.18 -1.73
N ASN A 39 -18.31 4.84 -2.86
CA ASN A 39 -17.39 4.82 -4.01
C ASN A 39 -16.85 3.41 -4.33
N PRO A 40 -17.59 2.56 -5.05
CA PRO A 40 -17.12 1.23 -5.41
C PRO A 40 -15.85 1.24 -6.27
N GLY A 41 -15.62 2.23 -7.13
CA GLY A 41 -14.36 2.49 -7.84
C GLY A 41 -13.77 1.32 -8.64
N ALA A 42 -12.51 1.48 -9.06
CA ALA A 42 -11.81 0.50 -9.90
C ALA A 42 -11.54 -0.84 -9.19
N VAL A 43 -11.21 -0.79 -7.90
CA VAL A 43 -10.92 -2.02 -7.12
C VAL A 43 -12.16 -2.89 -6.97
N ALA A 44 -13.38 -2.31 -6.89
CA ALA A 44 -14.61 -3.10 -6.88
C ALA A 44 -14.82 -3.87 -8.19
N THR A 45 -14.47 -3.25 -9.32
CA THR A 45 -14.53 -3.92 -10.64
C THR A 45 -13.54 -5.09 -10.69
N ALA A 46 -12.33 -4.89 -10.21
CA ALA A 46 -11.30 -5.92 -10.16
C ALA A 46 -11.70 -7.08 -9.22
N LEU A 47 -12.23 -6.78 -8.02
CA LEU A 47 -12.75 -7.80 -7.10
C LEU A 47 -13.85 -8.65 -7.72
N ARG A 48 -14.79 -8.04 -8.46
CA ARG A 48 -15.83 -8.79 -9.17
C ARG A 48 -15.27 -9.68 -10.28
N ALA A 49 -14.24 -9.20 -10.99
CA ALA A 49 -13.53 -10.01 -11.98
C ALA A 49 -12.79 -11.20 -11.33
N ASP A 50 -12.31 -11.03 -10.09
CA ASP A 50 -11.73 -12.10 -9.27
C ASP A 50 -12.80 -13.03 -8.65
N GLY A 51 -14.10 -12.84 -8.97
CA GLY A 51 -15.21 -13.67 -8.47
C GLY A 51 -15.72 -13.30 -7.08
N VAL A 52 -15.26 -12.19 -6.51
CA VAL A 52 -15.69 -11.73 -5.17
C VAL A 52 -16.97 -10.89 -5.29
N ALA A 53 -18.02 -11.27 -4.53
CA ALA A 53 -19.24 -10.47 -4.44
C ALA A 53 -18.98 -9.12 -3.76
N VAL A 54 -19.39 -8.02 -4.42
CA VAL A 54 -19.21 -6.66 -3.89
C VAL A 54 -20.56 -5.96 -3.76
N HIS A 55 -20.91 -5.60 -2.52
CA HIS A 55 -22.12 -4.90 -2.12
C HIS A 55 -21.85 -3.40 -1.96
N ASP A 56 -22.52 -2.56 -2.74
CA ASP A 56 -22.45 -1.09 -2.60
C ASP A 56 -23.56 -0.60 -1.68
N LEU A 57 -23.17 -0.07 -0.52
CA LEU A 57 -24.11 0.46 0.48
C LEU A 57 -24.54 1.90 0.21
N ARG A 58 -23.97 2.58 -0.80
CA ARG A 58 -24.37 3.91 -1.28
C ARG A 58 -24.50 4.93 -0.16
N MET A 59 -23.52 4.99 0.72
CA MET A 59 -23.47 5.98 1.79
C MET A 59 -23.25 7.36 1.20
N ARG A 60 -24.18 8.30 1.43
CA ARG A 60 -24.20 9.65 0.82
C ARG A 60 -23.24 10.64 1.47
N GLY A 61 -22.62 10.28 2.58
CA GLY A 61 -21.68 11.14 3.33
C GLY A 61 -21.60 10.77 4.81
N ASN A 62 -20.77 11.49 5.57
CA ASN A 62 -20.50 11.17 6.98
C ASN A 62 -21.73 11.22 7.90
N ARG A 63 -22.79 11.90 7.49
CA ARG A 63 -24.05 12.05 8.24
C ARG A 63 -25.15 11.07 7.79
N ASP A 64 -24.87 10.19 6.81
CA ASP A 64 -25.85 9.16 6.38
C ASP A 64 -25.89 8.01 7.36
N LEU A 65 -26.62 8.20 8.46
CA LEU A 65 -26.85 7.13 9.44
C LEU A 65 -27.68 5.97 8.87
N GLY A 66 -28.38 6.17 7.74
CA GLY A 66 -29.13 5.13 7.04
C GLY A 66 -28.27 3.98 6.50
N VAL A 67 -26.96 4.17 6.41
CA VAL A 67 -26.04 3.06 6.06
C VAL A 67 -26.03 1.95 7.12
N LEU A 68 -26.21 2.31 8.39
CA LEU A 68 -26.19 1.32 9.50
C LEU A 68 -27.28 0.25 9.37
N PRO A 69 -28.57 0.58 9.20
CA PRO A 69 -29.61 -0.44 9.00
C PRO A 69 -29.42 -1.23 7.69
N ARG A 70 -28.89 -0.60 6.61
CA ARG A 70 -28.57 -1.33 5.36
C ARG A 70 -27.47 -2.37 5.59
N LEU A 71 -26.37 -2.00 6.23
CA LEU A 71 -25.27 -2.90 6.56
C LEU A 71 -25.72 -3.98 7.56
N THR A 72 -26.48 -3.61 8.59
CA THR A 72 -27.02 -4.58 9.57
C THR A 72 -27.91 -5.64 8.90
N ARG A 73 -28.75 -5.23 7.93
CA ARG A 73 -29.58 -6.17 7.17
C ARG A 73 -28.71 -7.10 6.32
N LEU A 74 -27.69 -6.60 5.65
CA LEU A 74 -26.73 -7.40 4.88
C LEU A 74 -26.03 -8.44 5.79
N VAL A 75 -25.51 -8.00 6.93
CA VAL A 75 -24.86 -8.90 7.90
C VAL A 75 -25.80 -10.01 8.36
N ARG A 76 -27.04 -9.63 8.73
CA ARG A 76 -28.04 -10.60 9.24
C ARG A 76 -28.48 -11.60 8.17
N ALA A 77 -28.68 -11.14 6.93
CA ALA A 77 -29.14 -11.99 5.83
C ALA A 77 -28.02 -12.90 5.28
N GLY A 78 -26.75 -12.46 5.38
CA GLY A 78 -25.62 -13.17 4.77
C GLY A 78 -25.12 -14.38 5.55
N GLY A 79 -25.51 -14.56 6.82
CA GLY A 79 -25.05 -15.70 7.63
C GLY A 79 -23.53 -15.76 7.78
N TYR A 80 -22.89 -14.61 8.00
CA TYR A 80 -21.44 -14.52 8.13
C TYR A 80 -20.97 -14.98 9.51
N ASP A 81 -19.87 -15.73 9.53
CA ASP A 81 -19.19 -16.17 10.75
C ASP A 81 -18.34 -15.07 11.37
N LEU A 82 -17.82 -14.18 10.51
CA LEU A 82 -16.89 -13.10 10.87
C LEU A 82 -17.13 -11.86 10.00
N VAL A 83 -17.01 -10.69 10.62
CA VAL A 83 -16.95 -9.40 9.90
C VAL A 83 -15.54 -8.82 10.07
N HIS A 84 -14.90 -8.47 8.94
CA HIS A 84 -13.59 -7.83 8.94
C HIS A 84 -13.71 -6.40 8.36
N THR A 85 -13.42 -5.40 9.16
CA THR A 85 -13.53 -3.99 8.77
C THR A 85 -12.17 -3.39 8.41
N HIS A 86 -12.15 -2.53 7.41
CA HIS A 86 -10.95 -1.85 6.94
C HIS A 86 -11.16 -0.34 6.93
N LEU A 87 -10.23 0.40 7.52
CA LEU A 87 -10.27 1.85 7.65
C LEU A 87 -11.27 2.32 8.74
N TYR A 88 -11.07 3.56 9.20
CA TYR A 88 -11.75 4.13 10.36
C TYR A 88 -13.28 4.10 10.26
N ARG A 89 -13.82 4.64 9.14
CA ARG A 89 -15.28 4.76 8.99
C ARG A 89 -15.95 3.39 8.92
N ALA A 90 -15.41 2.46 8.15
CA ALA A 90 -15.90 1.09 8.09
C ALA A 90 -15.72 0.38 9.43
N GLY A 91 -14.65 0.69 10.17
CA GLY A 91 -14.43 0.23 11.54
C GLY A 91 -15.56 0.62 12.49
N LEU A 92 -16.05 1.87 12.43
CA LEU A 92 -17.15 2.34 13.27
C LEU A 92 -18.48 1.66 12.90
N TYR A 93 -18.89 1.78 11.64
CA TYR A 93 -20.18 1.27 11.19
C TYR A 93 -20.22 -0.26 11.14
N GLY A 94 -19.14 -0.90 10.70
CA GLY A 94 -19.06 -2.35 10.54
C GLY A 94 -19.08 -3.09 11.87
N ARG A 95 -18.31 -2.62 12.87
CA ARG A 95 -18.35 -3.20 14.22
C ARG A 95 -19.74 -3.14 14.83
N LEU A 96 -20.40 -1.98 14.73
CA LEU A 96 -21.75 -1.80 15.26
C LEU A 96 -22.77 -2.65 14.49
N ALA A 97 -22.74 -2.64 13.15
CA ALA A 97 -23.64 -3.43 12.31
C ALA A 97 -23.46 -4.92 12.53
N ALA A 98 -22.23 -5.40 12.72
CA ALA A 98 -21.95 -6.80 13.03
C ALA A 98 -22.65 -7.23 14.33
N ARG A 99 -22.52 -6.44 15.38
CA ARG A 99 -23.18 -6.72 16.68
C ARG A 99 -24.70 -6.71 16.57
N LEU A 100 -25.27 -5.72 15.90
CA LEU A 100 -26.71 -5.62 15.66
C LEU A 100 -27.22 -6.75 14.71
N GLY A 101 -26.36 -7.22 13.82
CA GLY A 101 -26.64 -8.34 12.91
C GLY A 101 -26.47 -9.73 13.50
N GLY A 102 -25.93 -9.82 14.75
CA GLY A 102 -25.74 -11.10 15.44
C GLY A 102 -24.35 -11.72 15.29
N VAL A 103 -23.44 -11.11 14.53
CA VAL A 103 -22.05 -11.57 14.37
C VAL A 103 -21.20 -11.07 15.53
N ARG A 104 -20.63 -11.99 16.30
CA ARG A 104 -19.82 -11.66 17.48
C ARG A 104 -18.34 -11.53 17.17
N THR A 105 -17.85 -12.21 16.15
CA THR A 105 -16.43 -12.16 15.76
C THR A 105 -16.20 -11.03 14.78
N VAL A 106 -15.57 -9.95 15.24
CA VAL A 106 -15.24 -8.78 14.43
C VAL A 106 -13.76 -8.50 14.52
N VAL A 107 -13.11 -8.48 13.36
CA VAL A 107 -11.71 -8.09 13.16
C VAL A 107 -11.69 -6.72 12.50
N SER A 108 -10.67 -5.91 12.77
CA SER A 108 -10.47 -4.64 12.07
C SER A 108 -9.02 -4.48 11.67
N THR A 109 -8.73 -4.03 10.46
CA THR A 109 -7.37 -3.67 10.04
C THR A 109 -7.22 -2.16 9.92
N GLU A 110 -6.18 -1.64 10.57
CA GLU A 110 -5.81 -0.23 10.52
C GLU A 110 -4.69 -0.02 9.50
N HIS A 111 -5.07 0.61 8.36
CA HIS A 111 -4.17 0.87 7.24
C HIS A 111 -3.59 2.29 7.23
N SER A 112 -4.21 3.24 7.91
CA SER A 112 -3.93 4.69 7.76
C SER A 112 -3.96 5.43 9.09
N LEU A 113 -3.44 4.79 10.14
CA LEU A 113 -3.35 5.37 11.47
C LEU A 113 -1.93 5.87 11.74
N HIS A 114 -1.78 7.19 11.87
CA HIS A 114 -0.54 7.86 12.27
C HIS A 114 -0.73 8.59 13.61
N PRO A 115 0.34 8.94 14.32
CA PRO A 115 0.24 9.86 15.44
C PRO A 115 -0.44 11.17 15.02
N GLY A 116 -1.58 11.47 15.62
CA GLY A 116 -2.33 12.70 15.32
C GLY A 116 -3.15 12.74 14.04
N VAL A 117 -3.08 11.71 13.17
CA VAL A 117 -3.82 11.67 11.89
C VAL A 117 -4.44 10.30 11.65
N ILE A 118 -5.70 10.26 11.24
CA ILE A 118 -6.39 9.06 10.77
C ILE A 118 -7.09 9.34 9.43
N GLU A 119 -6.78 8.56 8.41
CA GLU A 119 -7.30 8.75 7.03
C GLU A 119 -7.16 10.19 6.53
N GLY A 120 -6.02 10.84 6.80
CA GLY A 120 -5.73 12.23 6.39
C GLY A 120 -6.48 13.30 7.20
N ARG A 121 -7.10 12.96 8.34
CA ARG A 121 -7.81 13.87 9.22
C ARG A 121 -7.13 13.96 10.58
N ALA A 122 -7.10 15.17 11.15
CA ALA A 122 -6.58 15.35 12.51
C ALA A 122 -7.40 14.52 13.52
N VAL A 123 -6.70 13.84 14.41
CA VAL A 123 -7.29 13.10 15.53
C VAL A 123 -7.64 14.07 16.65
N THR A 124 -8.93 14.28 16.84
CA THR A 124 -9.45 15.02 18.02
C THR A 124 -9.72 14.05 19.17
N PRO A 125 -9.80 14.54 20.43
CA PRO A 125 -10.20 13.69 21.56
C PRO A 125 -11.53 12.94 21.33
N GLY A 126 -12.49 13.57 20.64
CA GLY A 126 -13.77 12.95 20.30
C GLY A 126 -13.62 11.81 19.27
N VAL A 127 -12.76 11.98 18.26
CA VAL A 127 -12.44 10.93 17.28
C VAL A 127 -11.79 9.74 17.98
N LYS A 128 -10.81 10.00 18.85
CA LYS A 128 -10.14 8.96 19.66
C LYS A 128 -11.12 8.23 20.57
N ALA A 129 -11.97 8.96 21.30
CA ALA A 129 -12.96 8.36 22.19
C ALA A 129 -13.96 7.48 21.42
N LEU A 130 -14.45 7.95 20.28
CA LEU A 130 -15.35 7.19 19.41
C LEU A 130 -14.68 5.92 18.85
N TYR A 131 -13.41 6.03 18.44
CA TYR A 131 -12.62 4.88 18.02
C TYR A 131 -12.53 3.83 19.11
N LEU A 132 -12.12 4.22 20.32
CA LEU A 132 -11.96 3.31 21.48
C LEU A 132 -13.29 2.68 21.91
N ALA A 133 -14.40 3.43 21.85
CA ALA A 133 -15.72 2.88 22.11
C ALA A 133 -16.12 1.81 21.08
N ALA A 134 -15.87 2.08 19.79
CA ALA A 134 -16.14 1.12 18.72
C ALA A 134 -15.18 -0.08 18.76
N GLU A 135 -13.91 0.13 19.13
CA GLU A 135 -12.91 -0.93 19.23
C GLU A 135 -13.35 -2.03 20.22
N ARG A 136 -13.97 -1.67 21.32
CA ARG A 136 -14.50 -2.63 22.31
C ARG A 136 -15.56 -3.57 21.76
N LEU A 137 -16.21 -3.21 20.66
CA LEU A 137 -17.14 -4.10 19.94
C LEU A 137 -16.42 -5.14 19.08
N GLY A 138 -15.14 -4.96 18.78
CA GLY A 138 -14.31 -5.90 18.05
C GLY A 138 -13.76 -7.04 18.92
N ARG A 139 -13.18 -8.05 18.30
CA ARG A 139 -12.43 -9.14 18.94
C ARG A 139 -10.92 -8.85 18.92
N THR A 140 -10.42 -8.35 17.80
CA THR A 140 -9.02 -7.98 17.63
C THR A 140 -8.88 -6.87 16.57
N THR A 141 -7.84 -6.07 16.71
CA THR A 141 -7.44 -5.06 15.73
C THR A 141 -6.09 -5.46 15.12
N VAL A 142 -6.06 -5.56 13.80
CA VAL A 142 -4.85 -5.85 13.03
C VAL A 142 -4.12 -4.55 12.76
N ALA A 143 -2.86 -4.47 13.17
CA ALA A 143 -1.94 -3.39 12.86
C ALA A 143 -1.02 -3.81 11.70
N VAL A 144 -0.92 -2.98 10.66
CA VAL A 144 -0.11 -3.30 9.48
C VAL A 144 1.39 -3.03 9.66
N SER A 145 1.78 -2.46 10.79
CA SER A 145 3.17 -2.24 11.19
C SER A 145 3.29 -2.04 12.69
N GLY A 146 4.50 -2.17 13.24
CA GLY A 146 4.81 -1.87 14.64
C GLY A 146 4.51 -0.41 14.99
N GLN A 147 4.68 0.53 14.03
CA GLN A 147 4.31 1.93 14.20
C GLN A 147 2.79 2.07 14.45
N VAL A 148 1.96 1.37 13.67
CA VAL A 148 0.50 1.36 13.86
C VAL A 148 0.13 0.70 15.19
N ALA A 149 0.78 -0.41 15.54
CA ALA A 149 0.58 -1.08 16.83
C ALA A 149 0.95 -0.17 18.01
N GLY A 150 2.07 0.54 17.93
CA GLY A 150 2.49 1.54 18.91
C GLY A 150 1.46 2.65 19.07
N THR A 151 0.96 3.21 17.96
CA THR A 151 -0.08 4.26 17.99
C THR A 151 -1.37 3.74 18.64
N LEU A 152 -1.78 2.50 18.37
CA LEU A 152 -2.94 1.88 19.03
C LEU A 152 -2.73 1.71 20.55
N ALA A 153 -1.53 1.30 20.97
CA ALA A 153 -1.17 1.21 22.38
C ALA A 153 -1.19 2.57 23.08
N ASP A 154 -0.65 3.63 22.46
CA ASP A 154 -0.69 5.02 22.94
C ASP A 154 -2.13 5.55 23.04
N TRP A 155 -3.02 5.03 22.23
CA TRP A 155 -4.44 5.35 22.31
C TRP A 155 -5.13 4.62 23.47
N GLY A 156 -4.54 3.57 24.00
CA GLY A 156 -5.07 2.76 25.10
C GLY A 156 -5.77 1.48 24.65
N VAL A 157 -5.51 1.01 23.43
CA VAL A 157 -5.95 -0.34 23.00
C VAL A 157 -5.07 -1.38 23.71
N PRO A 158 -5.65 -2.35 24.43
CA PRO A 158 -4.85 -3.36 25.14
C PRO A 158 -3.99 -4.19 24.19
N PRO A 159 -2.72 -4.48 24.51
CA PRO A 159 -1.82 -5.25 23.63
C PRO A 159 -2.38 -6.61 23.20
N GLY A 160 -3.09 -7.32 24.07
CA GLY A 160 -3.73 -8.61 23.76
C GLY A 160 -4.88 -8.53 22.75
N ARG A 161 -5.28 -7.32 22.35
CA ARG A 161 -6.29 -7.07 21.30
C ARG A 161 -5.68 -6.56 20.00
N VAL A 162 -4.38 -6.32 19.95
CA VAL A 162 -3.65 -5.91 18.76
C VAL A 162 -2.91 -7.12 18.19
N HIS A 163 -3.10 -7.38 16.92
CA HIS A 163 -2.38 -8.41 16.16
C HIS A 163 -1.57 -7.74 15.07
N LEU A 164 -0.25 -7.89 15.10
CA LEU A 164 0.63 -7.39 14.07
C LEU A 164 0.56 -8.33 12.86
N LEU A 165 0.05 -7.83 11.75
CA LEU A 165 0.03 -8.52 10.46
C LEU A 165 0.36 -7.50 9.36
N PRO A 166 1.57 -7.54 8.82
CA PRO A 166 2.00 -6.56 7.82
C PRO A 166 1.22 -6.70 6.51
N ASN A 167 1.27 -5.65 5.68
CA ASN A 167 0.82 -5.75 4.31
C ASN A 167 1.75 -6.67 3.51
N GLY A 168 1.22 -7.29 2.45
CA GLY A 168 1.99 -8.15 1.56
C GLY A 168 2.18 -7.56 0.17
N ILE A 169 3.21 -8.03 -0.55
CA ILE A 169 3.41 -7.73 -1.96
C ILE A 169 3.45 -9.01 -2.79
N GLU A 170 2.98 -8.92 -4.02
CA GLU A 170 3.08 -10.00 -5.02
C GLU A 170 4.41 -9.85 -5.77
N ALA A 171 5.51 -10.32 -5.15
CA ALA A 171 6.87 -10.12 -5.64
C ALA A 171 7.08 -10.61 -7.08
N ALA A 172 6.44 -11.72 -7.45
CA ALA A 172 6.52 -12.30 -8.79
C ALA A 172 6.03 -11.36 -9.89
N ARG A 173 5.06 -10.48 -9.58
CA ARG A 173 4.52 -9.51 -10.53
C ARG A 173 5.56 -8.46 -10.98
N TYR A 174 6.57 -8.21 -10.16
CA TYR A 174 7.63 -7.24 -10.42
C TYR A 174 8.91 -7.89 -10.98
N SER A 175 8.98 -9.21 -11.01
CA SER A 175 10.14 -9.98 -11.46
C SER A 175 9.99 -10.36 -12.93
N LEU A 176 10.65 -9.63 -13.80
CA LEU A 176 10.66 -9.90 -15.24
C LEU A 176 12.04 -10.44 -15.68
N PRO A 177 12.09 -11.42 -16.60
CA PRO A 177 13.34 -11.81 -17.25
C PRO A 177 14.04 -10.59 -17.88
N THR A 178 15.37 -10.52 -17.79
CA THR A 178 16.15 -9.33 -18.20
C THR A 178 15.84 -8.89 -19.64
N ALA A 179 15.75 -9.82 -20.59
CA ALA A 179 15.42 -9.49 -21.98
C ALA A 179 14.02 -8.89 -22.14
N SER A 180 13.01 -9.48 -21.47
CA SER A 180 11.63 -8.97 -21.49
C SER A 180 11.55 -7.59 -20.83
N ARG A 181 12.28 -7.39 -19.73
CA ARG A 181 12.36 -6.11 -19.04
C ARG A 181 12.96 -5.01 -19.94
N ALA A 182 14.06 -5.32 -20.66
CA ALA A 182 14.71 -4.35 -21.54
C ALA A 182 13.78 -3.91 -22.69
N ALA A 183 13.08 -4.84 -23.33
CA ALA A 183 12.10 -4.55 -24.38
C ALA A 183 10.93 -3.71 -23.84
N LEU A 184 10.37 -4.12 -22.69
CA LEU A 184 9.27 -3.39 -22.06
C LEU A 184 9.68 -1.97 -21.64
N ARG A 185 10.89 -1.80 -21.08
CA ARG A 185 11.45 -0.49 -20.76
C ARG A 185 11.49 0.44 -21.98
N GLN A 186 11.92 -0.06 -23.14
CA GLN A 186 11.96 0.72 -24.37
C GLN A 186 10.56 1.16 -24.80
N THR A 187 9.60 0.23 -24.77
CA THR A 187 8.20 0.49 -25.12
C THR A 187 7.57 1.52 -24.19
N VAL A 188 7.66 1.31 -22.88
CA VAL A 188 7.08 2.22 -21.88
C VAL A 188 7.72 3.61 -21.95
N ARG A 189 9.05 3.70 -22.14
CA ARG A 189 9.70 5.00 -22.33
C ARG A 189 9.24 5.72 -23.56
N ALA A 190 9.06 5.02 -24.69
CA ALA A 190 8.54 5.59 -25.93
C ALA A 190 7.11 6.09 -25.74
N GLU A 191 6.23 5.29 -25.12
CA GLU A 191 4.84 5.66 -24.79
C GLU A 191 4.77 6.94 -23.95
N LEU A 192 5.64 7.05 -22.94
CA LEU A 192 5.67 8.18 -22.02
C LEU A 192 6.44 9.41 -22.56
N GLY A 193 7.03 9.32 -23.75
CA GLY A 193 7.87 10.38 -24.31
C GLY A 193 9.14 10.63 -23.50
N LEU A 194 9.67 9.59 -22.84
CA LEU A 194 10.93 9.64 -22.12
C LEU A 194 12.09 9.26 -23.05
N PRO A 195 13.19 10.03 -23.10
CA PRO A 195 14.34 9.66 -23.91
C PRO A 195 14.93 8.32 -23.44
N GLN A 196 15.30 7.45 -24.42
CA GLN A 196 15.81 6.11 -24.09
C GLN A 196 17.06 6.14 -23.20
N GLN A 197 17.89 7.18 -23.37
CA GLN A 197 19.13 7.37 -22.61
C GLN A 197 18.94 8.23 -21.34
N ALA A 198 17.74 8.74 -21.07
CA ALA A 198 17.49 9.53 -19.87
C ALA A 198 17.78 8.73 -18.60
N TRP A 199 18.21 9.43 -17.54
CA TRP A 199 18.22 8.89 -16.19
C TRP A 199 16.91 9.28 -15.50
N VAL A 200 16.05 8.29 -15.25
CA VAL A 200 14.69 8.52 -14.78
C VAL A 200 14.57 8.23 -13.29
N VAL A 201 14.31 9.29 -12.53
CA VAL A 201 13.83 9.20 -11.14
C VAL A 201 12.34 8.97 -11.19
N GLY A 202 11.86 7.87 -10.62
CA GLY A 202 10.45 7.57 -10.52
C GLY A 202 9.90 7.81 -9.11
N ALA A 203 8.65 8.26 -9.04
CA ALA A 203 7.91 8.33 -7.79
C ALA A 203 6.47 7.87 -8.02
N VAL A 204 5.97 7.02 -7.14
CA VAL A 204 4.64 6.39 -7.25
C VAL A 204 3.84 6.66 -5.98
N GLY A 205 2.60 7.13 -6.14
CA GLY A 205 1.68 7.34 -5.02
C GLY A 205 0.70 8.48 -5.25
N ARG A 206 -0.23 8.66 -4.31
CA ARG A 206 -1.17 9.79 -4.34
C ARG A 206 -0.43 11.12 -4.23
N LEU A 207 -0.79 12.09 -5.06
CA LEU A 207 -0.20 13.43 -5.03
C LEU A 207 -0.85 14.26 -3.93
N VAL A 208 -0.42 14.01 -2.68
CA VAL A 208 -0.90 14.67 -1.45
C VAL A 208 0.30 15.19 -0.64
N PRO A 209 0.10 16.20 0.24
CA PRO A 209 1.22 16.86 0.96
C PRO A 209 2.15 15.90 1.71
N GLY A 210 1.62 14.87 2.38
CA GLY A 210 2.42 13.89 3.13
C GLY A 210 3.38 13.05 2.27
N LYS A 211 3.18 13.01 0.94
CA LYS A 211 4.09 12.33 0.00
C LYS A 211 5.30 13.17 -0.41
N ARG A 212 5.28 14.49 -0.17
CA ARG A 212 6.42 15.39 -0.33
C ARG A 212 7.09 15.36 -1.71
N PHE A 213 6.31 15.16 -2.79
CA PHE A 213 6.88 15.09 -4.15
C PHE A 213 7.48 16.41 -4.65
N GLU A 214 7.17 17.54 -4.00
CA GLU A 214 7.84 18.81 -4.23
C GLU A 214 9.36 18.74 -4.00
N VAL A 215 9.82 17.91 -3.05
CA VAL A 215 11.23 17.65 -2.80
C VAL A 215 11.95 17.09 -4.03
N LEU A 216 11.27 16.23 -4.79
CA LEU A 216 11.84 15.64 -6.01
C LEU A 216 11.84 16.62 -7.19
N VAL A 217 10.89 17.54 -7.25
CA VAL A 217 10.86 18.59 -8.27
C VAL A 217 12.04 19.56 -8.04
N ASP A 218 12.31 19.91 -6.79
CA ASP A 218 13.47 20.75 -6.43
C ASP A 218 14.79 20.03 -6.72
N ALA A 219 14.89 18.77 -6.31
CA ALA A 219 16.08 17.96 -6.58
C ALA A 219 16.32 17.81 -8.10
N LEU A 220 15.24 17.69 -8.91
CA LEU A 220 15.37 17.66 -10.38
C LEU A 220 16.00 18.96 -10.91
N ALA A 221 15.60 20.11 -10.38
CA ALA A 221 16.16 21.40 -10.78
C ALA A 221 17.67 21.50 -10.48
N GLU A 222 18.08 21.08 -9.28
CA GLU A 222 19.49 21.05 -8.89
C GLU A 222 20.31 20.05 -9.73
N LEU A 223 19.77 18.86 -9.98
CA LEU A 223 20.40 17.82 -10.81
C LEU A 223 20.54 18.22 -12.30
N THR A 224 19.72 19.18 -12.74
CA THR A 224 19.68 19.68 -14.12
C THR A 224 20.64 20.87 -14.30
N ALA A 225 21.02 21.54 -13.20
CA ALA A 225 21.99 22.62 -13.24
C ALA A 225 23.30 22.14 -13.89
N PRO A 226 23.98 22.96 -14.71
CA PRO A 226 25.21 22.59 -15.36
C PRO A 226 26.24 22.14 -14.30
N ALA A 227 26.41 20.84 -14.17
CA ALA A 227 27.48 20.28 -13.34
C ALA A 227 28.80 20.60 -14.07
N ALA A 228 29.60 21.50 -13.52
CA ALA A 228 30.92 21.81 -14.05
C ALA A 228 31.72 20.50 -14.18
N GLY A 229 31.94 20.04 -15.41
CA GLY A 229 32.93 19.02 -15.72
C GLY A 229 32.48 17.57 -15.99
N HIS A 230 31.21 17.25 -16.09
CA HIS A 230 30.77 15.86 -16.40
C HIS A 230 29.80 15.74 -17.59
N PRO A 231 30.28 15.87 -18.85
CA PRO A 231 29.44 15.70 -20.05
C PRO A 231 28.91 14.27 -20.24
N ALA A 232 29.40 13.29 -19.48
CA ALA A 232 29.03 11.87 -19.61
C ALA A 232 27.81 11.46 -18.79
N LEU A 233 27.24 12.32 -17.95
CA LEU A 233 26.09 11.95 -17.12
C LEU A 233 24.79 12.02 -17.93
N ARG A 234 23.97 10.97 -17.82
CA ARG A 234 22.65 10.88 -18.45
C ARG A 234 21.73 11.99 -17.92
N GLU A 235 20.93 12.60 -18.80
CA GLU A 235 20.00 13.67 -18.42
C GLU A 235 18.95 13.22 -17.43
N PRO A 236 18.72 13.95 -16.32
CA PRO A 236 17.74 13.58 -15.32
C PRO A 236 16.32 13.91 -15.78
N TRP A 237 15.40 13.00 -15.51
CA TRP A 237 13.97 13.14 -15.72
C TRP A 237 13.24 12.71 -14.44
N LEU A 238 12.09 13.31 -14.16
CA LEU A 238 11.20 12.90 -13.06
C LEU A 238 9.90 12.34 -13.64
N LEU A 239 9.59 11.09 -13.31
CA LEU A 239 8.34 10.41 -13.64
C LEU A 239 7.46 10.30 -12.39
N LEU A 240 6.34 11.02 -12.35
CA LEU A 240 5.35 10.94 -11.28
C LEU A 240 4.17 10.07 -11.73
N VAL A 241 3.94 9.00 -10.99
CA VAL A 241 2.83 8.05 -11.21
C VAL A 241 1.83 8.19 -10.07
N GLY A 242 0.63 8.65 -10.39
CA GLY A 242 -0.44 8.87 -9.44
C GLY A 242 -1.21 10.15 -9.69
N ALA A 243 -2.32 10.29 -8.98
CA ALA A 243 -3.19 11.47 -9.03
C ALA A 243 -3.37 12.07 -7.64
N GLY A 244 -3.81 13.32 -7.57
CA GLY A 244 -4.11 13.99 -6.31
C GLY A 244 -4.12 15.52 -6.43
N PRO A 245 -4.53 16.22 -5.36
CA PRO A 245 -4.70 17.66 -5.36
C PRO A 245 -3.42 18.47 -5.56
N GLU A 246 -2.23 17.87 -5.30
CA GLU A 246 -0.95 18.55 -5.45
C GLU A 246 -0.44 18.62 -6.91
N LEU A 247 -1.10 17.96 -7.89
CA LEU A 247 -0.63 17.89 -9.27
C LEU A 247 -0.31 19.28 -9.85
N ASP A 248 -1.28 20.20 -9.78
CA ASP A 248 -1.11 21.55 -10.35
C ASP A 248 0.00 22.35 -9.63
N ALA A 249 0.13 22.16 -8.32
CA ALA A 249 1.19 22.79 -7.53
C ALA A 249 2.59 22.30 -7.94
N LEU A 250 2.73 20.99 -8.16
CA LEU A 250 3.98 20.35 -8.63
C LEU A 250 4.35 20.82 -10.04
N VAL A 251 3.36 20.89 -10.95
CA VAL A 251 3.58 21.38 -12.33
C VAL A 251 4.02 22.84 -12.32
N ARG A 252 3.31 23.73 -11.61
CA ARG A 252 3.70 25.14 -11.48
C ARG A 252 5.07 25.31 -10.82
N ARG A 253 5.43 24.44 -9.87
CA ARG A 253 6.79 24.45 -9.27
C ARG A 253 7.84 24.12 -10.30
N ALA A 254 7.64 23.08 -11.11
CA ALA A 254 8.55 22.69 -12.18
C ALA A 254 8.72 23.79 -13.25
N GLU A 255 7.64 24.51 -13.56
CA GLU A 255 7.67 25.68 -14.48
C GLU A 255 8.53 26.79 -13.92
N ARG A 256 8.30 27.20 -12.66
CA ARG A 256 9.11 28.25 -12.01
C ARG A 256 10.59 27.91 -11.93
N LEU A 257 10.92 26.64 -11.77
CA LEU A 257 12.29 26.14 -11.70
C LEU A 257 12.90 25.84 -13.08
N GLY A 258 12.16 26.03 -14.19
CA GLY A 258 12.64 25.79 -15.54
C GLY A 258 12.83 24.34 -15.93
N VAL A 259 12.25 23.40 -15.18
CA VAL A 259 12.40 21.93 -15.39
C VAL A 259 11.14 21.22 -15.87
N ARG A 260 10.10 21.99 -16.22
CA ARG A 260 8.81 21.43 -16.68
C ARG A 260 8.95 20.42 -17.82
N ALA A 261 9.86 20.66 -18.76
CA ALA A 261 10.12 19.79 -19.91
C ALA A 261 10.64 18.40 -19.51
N ARG A 262 11.24 18.27 -18.31
CA ARG A 262 11.82 17.03 -17.76
C ARG A 262 10.93 16.35 -16.72
N LEU A 263 9.72 16.88 -16.50
CA LEU A 263 8.71 16.29 -15.62
C LEU A 263 7.65 15.57 -16.46
N ARG A 264 7.39 14.31 -16.15
CA ARG A 264 6.27 13.51 -16.68
C ARG A 264 5.33 13.14 -15.56
N CYS A 265 4.06 13.56 -15.67
CA CYS A 265 2.98 13.15 -14.79
C CYS A 265 2.03 12.29 -15.62
N VAL A 266 1.81 11.03 -15.22
CA VAL A 266 1.05 10.06 -16.01
C VAL A 266 -0.31 9.71 -15.41
N GLY A 267 -0.68 10.39 -14.30
CA GLY A 267 -1.93 10.11 -13.60
C GLY A 267 -1.92 8.78 -12.86
N GLU A 268 -3.11 8.36 -12.46
CA GLU A 268 -3.31 7.07 -11.82
C GLU A 268 -3.26 5.94 -12.86
N ARG A 269 -2.47 4.89 -12.57
CA ARG A 269 -2.20 3.77 -13.48
C ARG A 269 -2.31 2.45 -12.73
N ASP A 270 -2.72 1.39 -13.43
CA ASP A 270 -2.80 0.01 -12.93
C ASP A 270 -1.59 -0.84 -13.31
N ASP A 271 -0.82 -0.40 -14.29
CA ASP A 271 0.39 -1.02 -14.82
C ASP A 271 1.67 -0.50 -14.13
N VAL A 272 1.62 -0.31 -12.82
CA VAL A 272 2.76 0.16 -12.02
C VAL A 272 4.01 -0.73 -12.19
N PRO A 273 3.91 -2.08 -12.23
CA PRO A 273 5.07 -2.94 -12.47
C PRO A 273 5.78 -2.63 -13.79
N GLU A 274 5.03 -2.35 -14.84
CA GLU A 274 5.54 -1.99 -16.17
C GLU A 274 6.21 -0.61 -16.12
N LEU A 275 5.59 0.37 -15.48
CA LEU A 275 6.13 1.72 -15.32
C LEU A 275 7.43 1.74 -14.51
N LEU A 276 7.59 0.87 -13.51
CA LEU A 276 8.84 0.73 -12.77
C LEU A 276 10.00 0.29 -13.66
N THR A 277 9.75 -0.42 -14.76
CA THR A 277 10.82 -0.78 -15.72
C THR A 277 11.42 0.44 -16.42
N ALA A 278 10.65 1.51 -16.60
CA ALA A 278 11.12 2.75 -17.21
C ALA A 278 12.07 3.57 -16.33
N MET A 279 12.07 3.29 -15.02
CA MET A 279 12.82 4.04 -14.01
C MET A 279 14.24 3.51 -13.83
N ASP A 280 15.16 4.36 -13.35
CA ASP A 280 16.52 4.00 -12.94
C ASP A 280 16.67 3.96 -11.42
N VAL A 281 15.81 4.69 -10.72
CA VAL A 281 15.71 4.75 -9.26
C VAL A 281 14.27 5.06 -8.86
N LEU A 282 13.80 4.47 -7.78
CA LEU A 282 12.55 4.89 -7.13
C LEU A 282 12.88 5.84 -5.98
N ALA A 283 12.17 6.97 -5.91
CA ALA A 283 12.29 7.96 -4.85
C ALA A 283 10.96 8.14 -4.11
N ALA A 284 10.97 7.99 -2.79
CA ALA A 284 9.80 8.08 -1.92
C ALA A 284 10.07 9.05 -0.75
N PRO A 285 9.92 10.37 -0.95
CA PRO A 285 10.24 11.40 0.04
C PRO A 285 9.16 11.55 1.13
N SER A 286 8.21 10.64 1.21
CA SER A 286 7.09 10.67 2.16
C SER A 286 7.58 10.80 3.60
N THR A 287 6.94 11.67 4.37
CA THR A 287 7.14 11.76 5.83
C THR A 287 6.08 10.97 6.61
N GLU A 288 4.98 10.64 5.96
CA GLU A 288 3.83 9.94 6.55
C GLU A 288 3.59 8.62 5.83
N GLU A 289 4.07 7.53 6.39
CA GLU A 289 3.84 6.16 5.90
C GLU A 289 3.41 5.24 7.05
N THR A 290 2.41 4.42 6.80
CA THR A 290 2.00 3.37 7.74
C THR A 290 2.71 2.05 7.49
N PHE A 291 3.23 1.85 6.27
CA PHE A 291 3.93 0.64 5.88
C PHE A 291 5.06 0.90 4.87
N GLY A 292 4.75 1.49 3.70
CA GLY A 292 5.72 1.79 2.65
C GLY A 292 5.71 0.80 1.49
N LEU A 293 4.51 0.38 1.03
CA LEU A 293 4.34 -0.57 -0.09
C LEU A 293 5.16 -0.19 -1.32
N THR A 294 5.13 1.07 -1.73
CA THR A 294 5.84 1.55 -2.93
C THR A 294 7.35 1.32 -2.85
N VAL A 295 7.93 1.43 -1.65
CA VAL A 295 9.36 1.14 -1.42
C VAL A 295 9.65 -0.34 -1.67
N LEU A 296 8.80 -1.23 -1.15
CA LEU A 296 8.93 -2.68 -1.37
C LEU A 296 8.69 -3.07 -2.83
N GLU A 297 7.73 -2.43 -3.51
CA GLU A 297 7.46 -2.61 -4.94
C GLU A 297 8.66 -2.21 -5.81
N GLY A 298 9.30 -1.08 -5.49
CA GLY A 298 10.54 -0.66 -6.14
C GLY A 298 11.68 -1.66 -5.96
N LEU A 299 11.87 -2.18 -4.76
CA LEU A 299 12.84 -3.22 -4.45
C LEU A 299 12.52 -4.53 -5.16
N ALA A 300 11.26 -4.93 -5.21
CA ALA A 300 10.80 -6.11 -5.93
C ALA A 300 11.04 -5.99 -7.45
N ALA A 301 10.91 -4.78 -7.99
CA ALA A 301 11.24 -4.45 -9.37
C ALA A 301 12.76 -4.36 -9.65
N GLY A 302 13.62 -4.60 -8.65
CA GLY A 302 15.07 -4.52 -8.78
C GLY A 302 15.61 -3.10 -8.93
N LEU A 303 14.86 -2.08 -8.48
CA LEU A 303 15.32 -0.70 -8.49
C LEU A 303 16.12 -0.38 -7.21
N PRO A 304 17.16 0.43 -7.29
CA PRO A 304 17.65 1.13 -6.12
C PRO A 304 16.55 2.07 -5.63
N VAL A 305 16.38 2.17 -4.30
CA VAL A 305 15.34 2.98 -3.69
C VAL A 305 15.93 4.05 -2.78
N ARG A 306 15.40 5.27 -2.85
CA ARG A 306 15.67 6.38 -1.92
C ARG A 306 14.37 6.72 -1.22
N TYR A 307 14.32 6.59 0.11
CA TYR A 307 13.08 6.78 0.86
C TYR A 307 13.31 7.56 2.15
N SER A 308 12.30 8.28 2.64
CA SER A 308 12.38 8.99 3.91
C SER A 308 11.70 8.24 5.04
N ALA A 309 10.52 7.69 4.81
CA ALA A 309 9.80 6.86 5.76
C ALA A 309 9.36 5.55 5.11
N CYS A 310 9.62 4.44 5.78
CA CYS A 310 9.14 3.11 5.42
C CYS A 310 9.14 2.22 6.67
N PRO A 311 8.03 2.14 7.43
CA PRO A 311 7.94 1.28 8.62
C PRO A 311 8.29 -0.17 8.34
N ALA A 312 7.91 -0.72 7.18
CA ALA A 312 8.27 -2.07 6.80
C ALA A 312 9.79 -2.33 6.81
N LEU A 313 10.59 -1.39 6.32
CA LEU A 313 12.06 -1.53 6.37
C LEU A 313 12.64 -1.18 7.74
N ALA A 314 11.99 -0.30 8.50
CA ALA A 314 12.45 0.07 9.84
C ALA A 314 12.34 -1.10 10.83
N GLU A 315 11.50 -2.10 10.55
CA GLU A 315 11.30 -3.32 11.35
C GLU A 315 12.27 -4.44 11.01
N LEU A 316 13.10 -4.25 9.98
CA LEU A 316 14.08 -5.24 9.51
C LEU A 316 15.51 -4.76 9.72
N ALA A 317 16.44 -5.72 9.75
CA ALA A 317 17.87 -5.39 9.71
C ALA A 317 18.23 -4.70 8.38
N PRO A 318 19.16 -3.72 8.37
CA PRO A 318 19.53 -2.98 7.15
C PRO A 318 19.96 -3.89 5.99
N GLU A 319 20.56 -5.00 6.29
CA GLU A 319 21.06 -6.01 5.32
C GLU A 319 19.91 -6.74 4.61
N ALA A 320 18.68 -6.65 5.14
CA ALA A 320 17.50 -7.24 4.50
C ALA A 320 17.06 -6.46 3.25
N ALA A 321 17.52 -5.23 3.06
CA ALA A 321 17.13 -4.38 1.93
C ALA A 321 18.33 -3.71 1.25
N PRO A 322 19.35 -4.47 0.75
CA PRO A 322 20.42 -3.88 -0.03
C PRO A 322 19.84 -3.16 -1.26
N GLY A 323 20.34 -1.95 -1.55
CA GLY A 323 19.78 -1.07 -2.60
C GLY A 323 18.80 -0.03 -2.09
N ALA A 324 18.25 -0.17 -0.89
CA ALA A 324 17.48 0.85 -0.21
C ALA A 324 18.40 1.80 0.60
N LEU A 325 18.15 3.09 0.52
CA LEU A 325 18.85 4.10 1.33
C LEU A 325 17.82 5.07 1.91
N ARG A 326 17.80 5.17 3.23
CA ARG A 326 17.01 6.19 3.91
C ARG A 326 17.66 7.57 3.74
N VAL A 327 16.86 8.55 3.33
CA VAL A 327 17.27 9.91 3.02
C VAL A 327 16.34 10.88 3.74
N PRO A 328 16.83 11.93 4.40
CA PRO A 328 15.98 13.00 4.93
C PRO A 328 15.05 13.57 3.85
N SER A 329 13.82 13.95 4.25
CA SER A 329 12.82 14.46 3.30
C SER A 329 13.03 15.95 3.00
N ASP A 330 14.17 16.28 2.42
CA ASP A 330 14.52 17.63 1.97
C ASP A 330 15.23 17.61 0.60
N PRO A 331 15.16 18.70 -0.17
CA PRO A 331 15.73 18.76 -1.52
C PRO A 331 17.24 18.47 -1.57
N ALA A 332 18.02 19.05 -0.68
CA ALA A 332 19.49 18.93 -0.70
C ALA A 332 19.94 17.48 -0.45
N SER A 333 19.32 16.81 0.54
CA SER A 333 19.60 15.39 0.84
C SER A 333 19.23 14.48 -0.33
N TYR A 334 18.08 14.71 -0.98
CA TYR A 334 17.68 13.93 -2.16
C TYR A 334 18.57 14.22 -3.35
N THR A 335 18.94 15.47 -3.61
CA THR A 335 19.90 15.84 -4.67
C THR A 335 21.23 15.13 -4.49
N ALA A 336 21.78 15.14 -3.29
CA ALA A 336 23.06 14.48 -3.00
C ALA A 336 22.97 12.96 -3.21
N ALA A 337 21.93 12.31 -2.66
CA ALA A 337 21.74 10.85 -2.75
C ALA A 337 21.45 10.39 -4.19
N LEU A 338 20.73 11.19 -4.95
CA LEU A 338 20.41 10.90 -6.36
C LEU A 338 21.61 11.17 -7.28
N SER A 339 22.39 12.23 -7.02
CA SER A 339 23.61 12.56 -7.76
C SER A 339 24.69 11.48 -7.60
N ASP A 340 24.93 11.03 -6.36
CA ASP A 340 25.85 9.92 -6.07
C ASP A 340 25.44 8.65 -6.84
N LEU A 341 24.17 8.26 -6.76
CA LEU A 341 23.67 7.08 -7.46
C LEU A 341 23.79 7.21 -8.99
N ARG A 342 23.46 8.39 -9.54
CA ARG A 342 23.56 8.69 -10.97
C ARG A 342 25.01 8.55 -11.45
N SER A 343 25.96 9.08 -10.70
CA SER A 343 27.39 8.98 -11.01
C SER A 343 27.88 7.54 -11.02
N ARG A 344 27.57 6.77 -9.98
CA ARG A 344 27.96 5.35 -9.86
C ARG A 344 27.37 4.48 -10.97
N ARG A 345 26.12 4.71 -11.37
CA ARG A 345 25.43 3.92 -12.40
C ARG A 345 25.69 4.39 -13.85
N SER A 346 26.31 5.53 -14.03
CA SER A 346 26.78 5.99 -15.34
C SER A 346 28.09 5.33 -15.76
N VAL A 347 28.87 4.80 -14.80
CA VAL A 347 30.08 4.02 -15.06
C VAL A 347 29.71 2.54 -15.21
N PRO A 348 30.19 1.81 -16.22
CA PRO A 348 29.99 0.36 -16.34
C PRO A 348 30.54 -0.35 -15.09
N HIS A 349 29.69 -1.10 -14.40
CA HIS A 349 30.10 -1.94 -13.28
C HIS A 349 30.29 -3.37 -13.77
N PRO A 350 31.40 -4.06 -13.42
CA PRO A 350 31.70 -5.41 -13.94
C PRO A 350 30.66 -6.47 -13.56
N ALA A 351 29.89 -6.27 -12.47
CA ALA A 351 28.87 -7.21 -12.02
C ALA A 351 27.43 -6.85 -12.49
N PHE A 352 27.18 -5.62 -12.99
CA PHE A 352 25.85 -5.19 -13.42
C PHE A 352 25.98 -4.29 -14.67
N GLY A 353 25.26 -4.64 -15.73
CA GLY A 353 25.11 -3.79 -16.90
C GLY A 353 24.47 -2.44 -16.56
N ARG A 354 24.58 -1.46 -17.45
CA ARG A 354 23.89 -0.17 -17.31
C ARG A 354 22.37 -0.39 -17.24
N GLY A 355 21.78 -0.21 -16.07
CA GLY A 355 20.32 -0.31 -15.87
C GLY A 355 19.81 -1.73 -15.59
N ASP A 356 20.70 -2.72 -15.38
CA ASP A 356 20.27 -4.04 -14.95
C ASP A 356 19.56 -3.98 -13.58
N PRO A 357 18.50 -4.79 -13.39
CA PRO A 357 17.81 -4.87 -12.13
C PRO A 357 18.73 -5.44 -11.05
N LEU A 358 18.63 -4.89 -9.86
CA LEU A 358 19.23 -5.49 -8.67
C LEU A 358 18.51 -6.79 -8.32
N PRO A 359 19.17 -7.77 -7.69
CA PRO A 359 18.50 -8.93 -7.13
C PRO A 359 17.42 -8.49 -6.13
N GLN A 360 16.30 -9.22 -6.09
CA GLN A 360 15.29 -8.97 -5.07
C GLN A 360 15.87 -9.23 -3.67
N PRO A 361 15.78 -8.25 -2.77
CA PRO A 361 16.34 -8.38 -1.43
C PRO A 361 15.46 -9.25 -0.52
N PRO A 362 16.01 -9.78 0.60
CA PRO A 362 15.27 -10.58 1.57
C PRO A 362 14.00 -9.93 2.12
N ALA A 363 13.97 -8.60 2.24
CA ALA A 363 12.78 -7.85 2.67
C ALA A 363 11.56 -8.11 1.78
N VAL A 364 11.75 -8.32 0.48
CA VAL A 364 10.68 -8.62 -0.48
C VAL A 364 10.06 -9.99 -0.17
N ALA A 365 10.87 -11.02 0.06
CA ALA A 365 10.39 -12.35 0.44
C ALA A 365 9.74 -12.35 1.84
N HIS A 366 10.25 -11.50 2.76
CA HIS A 366 9.67 -11.35 4.09
C HIS A 366 8.22 -10.85 4.03
N TYR A 367 7.88 -10.01 3.08
CA TYR A 367 6.53 -9.47 2.89
C TYR A 367 5.77 -10.11 1.72
N ASP A 368 6.07 -11.38 1.39
CA ASP A 368 5.33 -12.10 0.37
C ASP A 368 3.85 -12.26 0.73
N ILE A 369 2.97 -11.93 -0.21
CA ILE A 369 1.52 -11.90 0.03
C ILE A 369 0.93 -13.26 0.35
N ALA A 370 1.44 -14.35 -0.24
CA ALA A 370 0.90 -15.69 0.03
C ALA A 370 1.14 -16.08 1.49
N ARG A 371 2.32 -15.74 2.03
CA ARG A 371 2.64 -15.95 3.44
C ARG A 371 1.73 -15.12 4.35
N ILE A 372 1.59 -13.83 4.05
CA ILE A 372 0.78 -12.90 4.87
C ILE A 372 -0.71 -13.29 4.83
N ALA A 373 -1.23 -13.68 3.66
CA ALA A 373 -2.62 -14.13 3.54
C ALA A 373 -2.87 -15.46 4.26
N ALA A 374 -1.90 -16.39 4.24
CA ALA A 374 -1.98 -17.62 5.02
C ALA A 374 -2.04 -17.33 6.54
N GLU A 375 -1.24 -16.36 7.02
CA GLU A 375 -1.25 -15.94 8.43
C GLU A 375 -2.58 -15.29 8.82
N LEU A 376 -3.18 -14.47 7.95
CA LEU A 376 -4.53 -13.94 8.14
C LEU A 376 -5.57 -15.08 8.20
N GLY A 377 -5.45 -16.08 7.34
CA GLY A 377 -6.31 -17.26 7.36
C GLY A 377 -6.24 -18.01 8.70
N LEU A 378 -5.03 -18.19 9.24
CA LEU A 378 -4.83 -18.78 10.57
C LEU A 378 -5.42 -17.92 11.70
N LEU A 379 -5.37 -16.59 11.56
CA LEU A 379 -6.03 -15.69 12.51
C LEU A 379 -7.55 -15.89 12.49
N TYR A 380 -8.14 -15.98 11.30
CA TYR A 380 -9.58 -16.25 11.16
C TYR A 380 -9.98 -17.61 11.75
N ASP A 381 -9.20 -18.67 11.49
CA ASP A 381 -9.46 -20.00 12.04
C ASP A 381 -9.44 -20.00 13.58
N ARG A 382 -8.52 -19.25 14.20
CA ARG A 382 -8.46 -19.11 15.65
C ARG A 382 -9.62 -18.33 16.26
N LEU A 383 -10.17 -17.35 15.51
CA LEU A 383 -11.20 -16.44 16.02
C LEU A 383 -12.62 -16.91 15.67
N GLY A 384 -12.76 -17.71 14.63
CA GLY A 384 -14.03 -18.21 14.14
C GLY A 384 -14.68 -19.25 15.04
N PRO A 385 -15.93 -19.62 14.79
CA PRO A 385 -16.57 -20.72 15.50
C PRO A 385 -15.77 -22.02 15.27
N PRO A 386 -15.69 -22.91 16.29
CA PRO A 386 -15.02 -24.18 16.13
C PRO A 386 -15.61 -24.92 14.92
N SER A 387 -14.72 -25.39 14.03
CA SER A 387 -15.14 -26.14 12.83
C SER A 387 -15.99 -27.34 13.23
N ALA A 388 -17.21 -27.44 12.70
CA ALA A 388 -18.10 -28.60 12.92
C ALA A 388 -17.52 -29.93 12.42
N ALA A 389 -16.35 -29.92 11.76
CA ALA A 389 -15.67 -31.10 11.25
C ALA A 389 -14.87 -31.87 12.32
N ALA A 390 -14.62 -31.30 13.52
CA ALA A 390 -13.83 -31.96 14.57
C ALA A 390 -14.68 -32.88 15.51
N GLY A 391 -15.98 -33.08 15.25
CA GLY A 391 -16.91 -33.70 16.19
C GLY A 391 -17.62 -34.97 15.72
N ARG A 392 -17.21 -35.63 14.62
CA ARG A 392 -17.74 -36.97 14.29
C ARG A 392 -16.64 -38.02 14.24
N LEU A 393 -16.20 -38.47 15.41
CA LEU A 393 -15.66 -39.81 15.52
C LEU A 393 -16.80 -40.79 15.21
N PRO A 394 -16.62 -41.79 14.32
CA PRO A 394 -17.63 -42.79 14.10
C PRO A 394 -17.85 -43.56 15.40
N ALA A 395 -19.11 -43.64 15.85
CA ALA A 395 -19.51 -44.51 16.94
C ALA A 395 -19.09 -45.93 16.56
N THR A 396 -18.10 -46.49 17.21
CA THR A 396 -17.77 -47.90 17.13
C THR A 396 -19.00 -48.69 17.51
N ALA A 397 -19.57 -49.43 16.51
CA ALA A 397 -20.60 -50.42 16.74
C ALA A 397 -20.04 -51.44 17.75
N ARG A 398 -20.68 -51.54 18.91
CA ARG A 398 -20.55 -52.71 19.80
C ARG A 398 -21.56 -53.74 19.31
N SER A 399 -21.10 -54.80 18.78
CA SER A 399 -21.77 -56.07 18.68
C SER A 399 -21.81 -56.78 20.02
#